data_13119c92c4ec53a700b4111191dde416
#
_entry.id   13119c92c4ec53a700b4111191dde416
#
_cell.length_a   1.000
_cell.length_b   1.000
_cell.length_c   1.000
_cell.angle_alpha   90.00
_cell.angle_beta   90.00
_cell.angle_gamma   90.00
#
_symmetry.space_group_name_H-M   'P 1'
#
loop_
_entity.id
_entity.type
_entity.pdbx_description
1 polymer ?
#
loop_
_entity_poly.entity_id
_entity_poly.type
_entity_poly.pdbx_seq_one_letter_code
_entity_poly.pdbx_strand_id
1 'polypeptide(L)'
;MEYSSYNVNTPQWREITVGSHLPAELRKLAEIAHNLWWTWNDDAKKLYCDLDPELWKEVEQNPVLLLEQMNYEKLVALAHDENFVYKMDAVYSAFKKYVDVEPDHQRPSIAYFSMEYGLDEVLKIYSGGLGMLAGDYLKEASDSNVDLCAIGLLYRYGYFDQSLSMDGQQTVNYKAQNFGQLPIEKVMQPDGKQLVIHVPYADSFVVHANVWKASVGRIPLYLLDTDNELNSEFDRPITHHLYGGDWENRLKQEILLGIGGMMTLKALGITKDVYHCNEGHAALINIQRLCDYINGGLNFGQAMDCLLYTSPSPRDTERS
;
A
#
# COMPACT_ATOMS: atom_id res chain seq x y z
N MET A 1 1.70 -49.33 -26.69
CA MET A 1 0.77 -49.00 -25.59
C MET A 1 1.50 -48.08 -24.64
N GLU A 2 1.32 -46.80 -24.81
CA GLU A 2 1.88 -45.79 -23.87
C GLU A 2 0.98 -45.72 -22.65
N TYR A 3 1.53 -46.08 -21.49
CA TYR A 3 0.85 -45.85 -20.23
C TYR A 3 0.99 -44.37 -19.82
N SER A 4 -0.07 -43.61 -20.01
CA SER A 4 -0.24 -42.30 -19.43
C SER A 4 -0.32 -42.45 -17.91
N SER A 5 0.76 -42.13 -17.23
CA SER A 5 0.78 -42.04 -15.75
C SER A 5 0.00 -40.79 -15.34
N TYR A 6 -1.29 -40.90 -15.10
CA TYR A 6 -2.02 -39.90 -14.36
C TYR A 6 -1.52 -39.91 -12.92
N ASN A 7 -0.83 -38.85 -12.54
CA ASN A 7 -0.37 -38.65 -11.17
C ASN A 7 -1.58 -38.21 -10.32
N VAL A 8 -2.29 -39.21 -9.77
CA VAL A 8 -3.57 -39.02 -9.05
C VAL A 8 -3.38 -38.39 -7.66
N ASN A 9 -2.13 -38.14 -7.21
CA ASN A 9 -1.79 -37.72 -5.86
C ASN A 9 -1.07 -36.38 -5.75
N THR A 10 -1.18 -35.49 -6.71
CA THR A 10 -0.75 -34.12 -6.51
C THR A 10 -1.78 -33.39 -5.67
N PRO A 11 -1.43 -32.92 -4.44
CA PRO A 11 -2.35 -32.13 -3.63
C PRO A 11 -2.74 -30.88 -4.39
N GLN A 12 -4.03 -30.70 -4.66
CA GLN A 12 -4.55 -29.44 -5.17
C GLN A 12 -4.89 -28.56 -3.97
N TRP A 13 -4.09 -27.54 -3.75
CA TRP A 13 -4.38 -26.52 -2.75
C TRP A 13 -5.53 -25.65 -3.27
N ARG A 14 -6.59 -25.56 -2.48
CA ARG A 14 -7.68 -24.59 -2.67
C ARG A 14 -7.60 -23.58 -1.55
N GLU A 15 -7.46 -22.33 -1.88
CA GLU A 15 -7.61 -21.25 -0.90
C GLU A 15 -9.08 -21.20 -0.49
N ILE A 16 -9.37 -21.51 0.76
CA ILE A 16 -10.70 -21.34 1.34
C ILE A 16 -10.62 -20.09 2.22
N THR A 17 -11.17 -19.00 1.75
CA THR A 17 -11.33 -17.81 2.57
C THR A 17 -12.59 -17.98 3.41
N VAL A 18 -12.43 -18.24 4.69
CA VAL A 18 -13.51 -18.20 5.67
C VAL A 18 -13.60 -16.77 6.17
N GLY A 19 -14.42 -15.96 5.54
CA GLY A 19 -14.70 -14.61 6.05
C GLY A 19 -15.63 -14.68 7.27
N SER A 20 -15.37 -13.90 8.32
CA SER A 20 -16.34 -13.66 9.37
C SER A 20 -17.54 -12.94 8.75
N HIS A 21 -18.73 -13.48 8.96
CA HIS A 21 -19.94 -12.84 8.46
C HIS A 21 -20.36 -11.75 9.44
N LEU A 22 -19.91 -10.51 9.20
CA LEU A 22 -20.46 -9.38 9.91
C LEU A 22 -21.98 -9.27 9.65
N PRO A 23 -22.79 -9.10 10.70
CA PRO A 23 -24.20 -8.72 10.54
C PRO A 23 -24.35 -7.57 9.55
N ALA A 24 -25.44 -7.58 8.77
CA ALA A 24 -25.64 -6.59 7.71
C ALA A 24 -25.61 -5.14 8.24
N GLU A 25 -26.09 -4.94 9.44
CA GLU A 25 -26.15 -3.67 10.18
C GLU A 25 -24.75 -3.12 10.49
N LEU A 26 -23.75 -4.01 10.68
CA LEU A 26 -22.37 -3.65 11.06
C LEU A 26 -21.41 -3.56 9.87
N ARG A 27 -21.86 -3.74 8.62
CA ARG A 27 -20.97 -3.68 7.42
C ARG A 27 -20.23 -2.35 7.28
N LYS A 28 -20.80 -1.27 7.81
CA LYS A 28 -20.17 0.06 7.85
C LYS A 28 -18.81 0.05 8.57
N LEU A 29 -18.66 -0.79 9.60
CA LEU A 29 -17.39 -0.95 10.30
C LEU A 29 -16.29 -1.49 9.38
N ALA A 30 -16.60 -2.47 8.54
CA ALA A 30 -15.61 -3.02 7.61
C ALA A 30 -15.15 -1.98 6.59
N GLU A 31 -16.05 -1.12 6.09
CA GLU A 31 -15.69 -0.05 5.16
C GLU A 31 -14.76 0.98 5.80
N ILE A 32 -15.05 1.40 7.04
CA ILE A 32 -14.16 2.31 7.79
C ILE A 32 -12.81 1.62 8.07
N ALA A 33 -12.81 0.33 8.48
CA ALA A 33 -11.59 -0.41 8.82
C ALA A 33 -10.58 -0.49 7.68
N HIS A 34 -11.05 -0.57 6.43
CA HIS A 34 -10.19 -0.62 5.25
C HIS A 34 -9.74 0.75 4.74
N ASN A 35 -10.11 1.84 5.41
CA ASN A 35 -9.61 3.18 5.09
C ASN A 35 -8.83 3.74 6.28
N LEU A 36 -7.57 4.04 6.09
CA LEU A 36 -6.67 4.54 7.15
C LEU A 36 -7.12 5.89 7.74
N TRP A 37 -8.19 6.52 7.27
CA TRP A 37 -8.78 7.72 7.87
C TRP A 37 -9.04 7.55 9.37
N TRP A 38 -9.42 6.36 9.82
CA TRP A 38 -9.63 6.07 11.24
C TRP A 38 -8.38 6.31 12.09
N THR A 39 -7.16 6.26 11.50
CA THR A 39 -5.90 6.39 12.25
C THR A 39 -5.66 7.79 12.79
N TRP A 40 -6.31 8.81 12.23
CA TRP A 40 -6.26 10.20 12.74
C TRP A 40 -7.63 10.77 13.09
N ASN A 41 -8.65 9.91 13.18
CA ASN A 41 -9.98 10.27 13.65
C ASN A 41 -10.29 9.61 14.99
N ASP A 42 -10.36 10.39 16.05
CA ASP A 42 -10.53 9.91 17.42
C ASP A 42 -11.86 9.19 17.63
N ASP A 43 -12.95 9.67 17.00
CA ASP A 43 -14.26 9.04 17.12
C ASP A 43 -14.28 7.66 16.47
N ALA A 44 -13.58 7.49 15.34
CA ALA A 44 -13.44 6.20 14.66
C ALA A 44 -12.57 5.25 15.48
N LYS A 45 -11.43 5.70 16.04
CA LYS A 45 -10.60 4.88 16.96
C LYS A 45 -11.40 4.41 18.16
N LYS A 46 -12.15 5.33 18.77
CA LYS A 46 -12.98 5.03 19.94
C LYS A 46 -14.08 4.03 19.59
N LEU A 47 -14.68 4.12 18.40
CA LEU A 47 -15.71 3.20 17.95
C LEU A 47 -15.18 1.75 17.95
N TYR A 48 -13.96 1.49 17.44
CA TYR A 48 -13.34 0.17 17.47
C TYR A 48 -12.94 -0.26 18.88
N CYS A 49 -12.41 0.64 19.70
CA CYS A 49 -12.09 0.34 21.09
C CYS A 49 -13.34 -0.07 21.89
N ASP A 50 -14.49 0.61 21.65
CA ASP A 50 -15.76 0.33 22.35
C ASP A 50 -16.36 -1.04 21.95
N LEU A 51 -15.98 -1.65 20.80
CA LEU A 51 -16.42 -2.99 20.39
C LEU A 51 -15.94 -4.08 21.36
N ASP A 52 -14.65 -4.11 21.63
CA ASP A 52 -13.97 -5.03 22.54
C ASP A 52 -12.62 -4.45 22.98
N PRO A 53 -12.55 -3.76 24.14
CA PRO A 53 -11.31 -3.11 24.58
C PRO A 53 -10.13 -4.06 24.83
N GLU A 54 -10.40 -5.29 25.28
CA GLU A 54 -9.35 -6.28 25.52
C GLU A 54 -8.82 -6.83 24.19
N LEU A 55 -9.72 -7.28 23.31
CA LEU A 55 -9.34 -7.77 22.00
C LEU A 55 -8.67 -6.66 21.15
N TRP A 56 -9.12 -5.39 21.28
CA TRP A 56 -8.51 -4.24 20.62
C TRP A 56 -7.01 -4.10 20.93
N LYS A 57 -6.62 -4.36 22.18
CA LYS A 57 -5.20 -4.38 22.58
C LYS A 57 -4.47 -5.62 22.06
N GLU A 58 -5.11 -6.79 22.14
CA GLU A 58 -4.52 -8.06 21.67
C GLU A 58 -4.21 -8.05 20.18
N VAL A 59 -5.09 -7.44 19.37
CA VAL A 59 -4.87 -7.29 17.91
C VAL A 59 -4.02 -6.05 17.54
N GLU A 60 -3.29 -5.49 18.49
CA GLU A 60 -2.41 -4.33 18.26
C GLU A 60 -3.14 -3.16 17.58
N GLN A 61 -4.41 -2.91 17.96
CA GLN A 61 -5.28 -1.86 17.42
C GLN A 61 -5.58 -1.99 15.91
N ASN A 62 -5.55 -3.18 15.37
CA ASN A 62 -5.92 -3.47 13.99
C ASN A 62 -7.44 -3.71 13.87
N PRO A 63 -8.22 -2.79 13.25
CA PRO A 63 -9.66 -2.94 13.16
C PRO A 63 -10.11 -4.08 12.23
N VAL A 64 -9.33 -4.41 11.19
CA VAL A 64 -9.61 -5.53 10.30
C VAL A 64 -9.53 -6.84 11.05
N LEU A 65 -8.43 -7.02 11.80
CA LEU A 65 -8.19 -8.22 12.60
C LEU A 65 -9.15 -8.30 13.79
N LEU A 66 -9.51 -7.16 14.41
CA LEU A 66 -10.54 -7.10 15.45
C LEU A 66 -11.86 -7.67 14.94
N LEU A 67 -12.35 -7.18 13.79
CA LEU A 67 -13.63 -7.62 13.23
C LEU A 67 -13.60 -9.10 12.80
N GLU A 68 -12.45 -9.61 12.38
CA GLU A 68 -12.25 -11.01 12.02
C GLU A 68 -12.31 -11.94 13.26
N GLN A 69 -11.74 -11.51 14.39
CA GLN A 69 -11.59 -12.33 15.59
C GLN A 69 -12.74 -12.18 16.61
N MET A 70 -13.58 -11.18 16.44
CA MET A 70 -14.72 -10.97 17.34
C MET A 70 -15.68 -12.16 17.35
N ASN A 71 -16.19 -12.49 18.55
CA ASN A 71 -17.22 -13.47 18.71
C ASN A 71 -18.52 -13.04 17.99
N TYR A 72 -19.09 -13.95 17.18
CA TYR A 72 -20.29 -13.66 16.38
C TYR A 72 -21.51 -13.28 17.25
N GLU A 73 -21.71 -13.95 18.41
CA GLU A 73 -22.81 -13.60 19.32
C GLU A 73 -22.70 -12.17 19.84
N LYS A 74 -21.46 -11.72 20.13
CA LYS A 74 -21.19 -10.35 20.53
C LYS A 74 -21.50 -9.36 19.39
N LEU A 75 -21.11 -9.69 18.15
CA LEU A 75 -21.44 -8.88 16.97
C LEU A 75 -22.96 -8.76 16.78
N VAL A 76 -23.70 -9.85 16.94
CA VAL A 76 -25.18 -9.83 16.85
C VAL A 76 -25.79 -8.97 17.96
N ALA A 77 -25.27 -9.06 19.20
CA ALA A 77 -25.75 -8.21 20.30
C ALA A 77 -25.52 -6.72 20.00
N LEU A 78 -24.34 -6.36 19.49
CA LEU A 78 -24.02 -4.99 19.11
C LEU A 78 -24.88 -4.48 17.95
N ALA A 79 -25.22 -5.34 16.99
CA ALA A 79 -26.12 -4.99 15.88
C ALA A 79 -27.55 -4.64 16.35
N HIS A 80 -27.97 -5.11 17.55
CA HIS A 80 -29.25 -4.80 18.16
C HIS A 80 -29.16 -3.71 19.24
N ASP A 81 -27.96 -3.21 19.56
CA ASP A 81 -27.78 -2.08 20.48
C ASP A 81 -27.99 -0.76 19.75
N GLU A 82 -29.14 -0.13 19.94
CA GLU A 82 -29.51 1.12 19.31
C GLU A 82 -28.49 2.24 19.58
N ASN A 83 -27.89 2.29 20.77
CA ASN A 83 -26.89 3.30 21.11
C ASN A 83 -25.59 3.08 20.35
N PHE A 84 -25.17 1.83 20.22
CA PHE A 84 -23.96 1.51 19.45
C PHE A 84 -24.18 1.79 17.96
N VAL A 85 -25.30 1.34 17.39
CA VAL A 85 -25.66 1.58 15.98
C VAL A 85 -25.75 3.08 15.69
N TYR A 86 -26.34 3.87 16.59
CA TYR A 86 -26.39 5.33 16.43
C TYR A 86 -24.99 5.97 16.39
N LYS A 87 -24.07 5.56 17.29
CA LYS A 87 -22.67 6.04 17.28
C LYS A 87 -21.95 5.65 15.99
N MET A 88 -22.09 4.39 15.58
CA MET A 88 -21.50 3.88 14.34
C MET A 88 -22.01 4.68 13.12
N ASP A 89 -23.31 4.94 13.06
CA ASP A 89 -23.93 5.70 11.97
C ASP A 89 -23.43 7.16 11.92
N ALA A 90 -23.22 7.77 13.08
CA ALA A 90 -22.64 9.10 13.16
C ALA A 90 -21.21 9.15 12.62
N VAL A 91 -20.35 8.20 13.05
CA VAL A 91 -18.96 8.08 12.55
C VAL A 91 -18.93 7.76 11.05
N TYR A 92 -19.78 6.83 10.61
CA TYR A 92 -19.86 6.47 9.18
C TYR A 92 -20.34 7.65 8.32
N SER A 93 -21.30 8.42 8.80
CA SER A 93 -21.78 9.62 8.09
C SER A 93 -20.68 10.67 7.97
N ALA A 94 -19.88 10.87 9.04
CA ALA A 94 -18.71 11.74 9.00
C ALA A 94 -17.65 11.23 8.02
N PHE A 95 -17.37 9.91 8.03
CA PHE A 95 -16.48 9.26 7.10
C PHE A 95 -16.92 9.45 5.64
N LYS A 96 -18.16 9.15 5.30
CA LYS A 96 -18.70 9.33 3.95
C LYS A 96 -18.66 10.79 3.50
N LYS A 97 -19.06 11.73 4.38
CA LYS A 97 -18.94 13.16 4.09
C LYS A 97 -17.51 13.59 3.81
N TYR A 98 -16.53 12.90 4.43
CA TYR A 98 -15.11 13.18 4.23
C TYR A 98 -14.61 12.56 2.91
N VAL A 99 -14.86 11.27 2.64
CA VAL A 99 -14.26 10.57 1.49
C VAL A 99 -14.99 10.80 0.16
N ASP A 100 -16.30 11.11 0.18
CA ASP A 100 -17.11 11.25 -1.04
C ASP A 100 -17.02 12.67 -1.64
N VAL A 101 -15.95 13.41 -1.36
CA VAL A 101 -15.69 14.74 -1.94
C VAL A 101 -14.78 14.62 -3.15
N GLU A 102 -15.18 15.20 -4.27
CA GLU A 102 -14.34 15.27 -5.46
C GLU A 102 -13.06 16.08 -5.20
N PRO A 103 -11.92 15.66 -5.75
CA PRO A 103 -10.66 16.38 -5.60
C PRO A 103 -10.73 17.82 -6.10
N ASP A 104 -9.91 18.69 -5.52
CA ASP A 104 -9.78 20.07 -5.98
C ASP A 104 -8.94 20.14 -7.27
N HIS A 105 -9.60 20.18 -8.41
CA HIS A 105 -8.97 20.28 -9.73
C HIS A 105 -8.45 21.67 -10.09
N GLN A 106 -8.54 22.68 -9.21
CA GLN A 106 -7.91 23.98 -9.42
C GLN A 106 -6.40 23.96 -9.14
N ARG A 107 -5.94 22.94 -8.44
CA ARG A 107 -4.52 22.69 -8.12
C ARG A 107 -3.96 21.60 -9.05
N PRO A 108 -2.63 21.60 -9.32
CA PRO A 108 -2.00 20.53 -10.08
C PRO A 108 -2.23 19.18 -9.39
N SER A 109 -2.51 18.15 -10.18
CA SER A 109 -2.61 16.78 -9.72
C SER A 109 -1.22 16.14 -9.53
N ILE A 110 -1.05 15.30 -8.49
CA ILE A 110 0.26 14.84 -8.04
C ILE A 110 0.31 13.32 -7.97
N ALA A 111 1.38 12.71 -8.51
CA ALA A 111 1.78 11.34 -8.20
C ALA A 111 3.03 11.39 -7.30
N TYR A 112 2.92 10.90 -6.06
CA TYR A 112 3.97 10.95 -5.05
C TYR A 112 4.62 9.58 -4.88
N PHE A 113 5.94 9.50 -5.02
CA PHE A 113 6.71 8.27 -4.96
C PHE A 113 7.62 8.26 -3.75
N SER A 114 7.46 7.28 -2.88
CA SER A 114 8.34 7.07 -1.74
C SER A 114 8.54 5.59 -1.46
N MET A 115 9.72 5.25 -0.95
CA MET A 115 10.05 3.88 -0.57
C MET A 115 9.39 3.48 0.76
N GLU A 116 8.97 4.44 1.58
CA GLU A 116 8.36 4.22 2.88
C GLU A 116 7.28 5.25 3.21
N TYR A 117 6.26 4.80 3.96
CA TYR A 117 5.14 5.63 4.44
C TYR A 117 4.80 5.28 5.89
N GLY A 118 5.03 6.21 6.80
CA GLY A 118 4.69 6.09 8.22
C GLY A 118 3.24 6.53 8.46
N LEU A 119 2.30 5.63 8.22
CA LEU A 119 0.87 5.92 8.34
C LEU A 119 0.29 5.51 9.68
N ASP A 120 0.50 4.25 10.05
CA ASP A 120 0.07 3.67 11.33
C ASP A 120 0.84 2.37 11.60
N GLU A 121 0.87 1.92 12.85
CA GLU A 121 1.55 0.68 13.27
C GLU A 121 0.94 -0.59 12.66
N VAL A 122 -0.31 -0.54 12.22
CA VAL A 122 -0.96 -1.69 11.54
C VAL A 122 -0.40 -1.96 10.16
N LEU A 123 0.24 -0.97 9.51
CA LEU A 123 0.84 -1.09 8.18
C LEU A 123 2.34 -0.76 8.25
N LYS A 124 3.15 -1.77 8.51
CA LYS A 124 4.58 -1.63 8.80
C LYS A 124 5.41 -1.48 7.51
N ILE A 125 5.30 -0.33 6.86
CA ILE A 125 6.01 0.00 5.61
C ILE A 125 6.92 1.22 5.75
N TYR A 126 7.42 1.51 6.94
CA TYR A 126 8.35 2.60 7.23
C TYR A 126 9.34 2.21 8.32
N SER A 127 10.42 2.96 8.46
CA SER A 127 11.41 2.78 9.51
C SER A 127 11.83 4.07 10.22
N GLY A 128 11.73 5.21 9.59
CA GLY A 128 12.26 6.45 10.12
C GLY A 128 11.55 7.72 9.67
N GLY A 129 12.21 8.87 9.86
CA GLY A 129 11.65 10.20 9.63
C GLY A 129 11.20 10.47 8.21
N LEU A 130 11.86 9.83 7.23
CA LEU A 130 11.46 9.92 5.82
C LEU A 130 10.05 9.35 5.60
N GLY A 131 9.78 8.19 6.20
CA GLY A 131 8.46 7.56 6.15
C GLY A 131 7.40 8.37 6.88
N MET A 132 7.75 8.92 8.05
CA MET A 132 6.84 9.79 8.80
C MET A 132 6.45 11.03 7.99
N LEU A 133 7.42 11.70 7.35
CA LEU A 133 7.14 12.83 6.47
C LEU A 133 6.19 12.42 5.32
N ALA A 134 6.46 11.29 4.65
CA ALA A 134 5.63 10.82 3.55
C ALA A 134 4.21 10.46 4.02
N GLY A 135 4.07 9.80 5.18
CA GLY A 135 2.78 9.46 5.77
C GLY A 135 1.96 10.68 6.15
N ASP A 136 2.57 11.64 6.84
CA ASP A 136 1.92 12.90 7.23
C ASP A 136 1.52 13.73 6.01
N TYR A 137 2.38 13.73 4.97
CA TYR A 137 2.06 14.40 3.71
C TYR A 137 0.80 13.82 3.04
N LEU A 138 0.62 12.48 3.02
CA LEU A 138 -0.58 11.86 2.48
C LEU A 138 -1.83 12.20 3.30
N LYS A 139 -1.73 12.20 4.64
CA LYS A 139 -2.84 12.55 5.53
C LYS A 139 -3.26 14.00 5.31
N GLU A 140 -2.30 14.94 5.30
CA GLU A 140 -2.56 16.36 5.05
C GLU A 140 -3.11 16.59 3.63
N ALA A 141 -2.56 15.93 2.60
CA ALA A 141 -3.08 16.02 1.24
C ALA A 141 -4.54 15.54 1.15
N SER A 142 -4.87 14.49 1.93
CA SER A 142 -6.24 14.01 2.07
C SER A 142 -7.13 15.05 2.74
N ASP A 143 -6.72 15.64 3.87
CA ASP A 143 -7.50 16.66 4.60
C ASP A 143 -7.68 17.93 3.75
N SER A 144 -6.65 18.32 3.02
CA SER A 144 -6.65 19.46 2.09
C SER A 144 -7.31 19.19 0.73
N ASN A 145 -7.88 18.00 0.52
CA ASN A 145 -8.57 17.59 -0.72
C ASN A 145 -7.72 17.78 -2.00
N VAL A 146 -6.43 17.44 -1.94
CA VAL A 146 -5.52 17.49 -3.09
C VAL A 146 -5.78 16.30 -4.01
N ASP A 147 -5.79 16.51 -5.34
CA ASP A 147 -5.80 15.42 -6.32
C ASP A 147 -4.43 14.73 -6.36
N LEU A 148 -4.23 13.78 -5.43
CA LEU A 148 -2.98 13.07 -5.25
C LEU A 148 -3.20 11.56 -5.28
N CYS A 149 -2.27 10.83 -5.88
CA CYS A 149 -2.08 9.40 -5.65
C CYS A 149 -0.64 9.12 -5.24
N ALA A 150 -0.40 8.03 -4.54
CA ALA A 150 0.92 7.67 -4.08
C ALA A 150 1.33 6.27 -4.55
N ILE A 151 2.64 6.07 -4.71
CA ILE A 151 3.27 4.79 -5.08
C ILE A 151 4.31 4.42 -4.04
N GLY A 152 4.31 3.16 -3.60
CA GLY A 152 5.27 2.62 -2.66
C GLY A 152 5.52 1.13 -2.86
N LEU A 153 6.25 0.55 -1.91
CA LEU A 153 6.53 -0.89 -1.85
C LEU A 153 5.82 -1.51 -0.66
N LEU A 154 5.28 -2.72 -0.84
CA LEU A 154 4.66 -3.49 0.24
C LEU A 154 5.68 -4.49 0.77
N TYR A 155 6.15 -4.26 1.99
CA TYR A 155 7.17 -5.11 2.60
C TYR A 155 6.54 -6.30 3.32
N ARG A 156 7.04 -7.51 3.04
CA ARG A 156 6.59 -8.73 3.69
C ARG A 156 6.90 -8.76 5.17
N TYR A 157 8.10 -8.26 5.52
CA TYR A 157 8.55 -8.09 6.90
C TYR A 157 8.66 -6.60 7.16
N GLY A 158 7.91 -6.10 8.10
CA GLY A 158 8.01 -4.70 8.53
C GLY A 158 9.37 -4.38 9.14
N TYR A 159 9.50 -3.19 9.71
CA TYR A 159 10.67 -2.88 10.52
C TYR A 159 10.75 -3.86 11.69
N PHE A 160 11.96 -4.17 12.15
CA PHE A 160 12.16 -5.17 13.18
C PHE A 160 11.66 -4.73 14.56
N ASP A 161 11.14 -5.69 15.31
CA ASP A 161 10.87 -5.52 16.73
C ASP A 161 12.15 -5.81 17.53
N GLN A 162 12.49 -4.92 18.47
CA GLN A 162 13.64 -5.08 19.36
C GLN A 162 13.17 -5.62 20.72
N SER A 163 13.91 -6.60 21.22
CA SER A 163 13.75 -7.09 22.58
C SER A 163 15.12 -7.27 23.26
N LEU A 164 15.12 -7.30 24.58
CA LEU A 164 16.31 -7.62 25.36
C LEU A 164 16.18 -9.05 25.89
N SER A 165 17.23 -9.83 25.70
CA SER A 165 17.35 -11.15 26.36
C SER A 165 17.62 -10.98 27.86
N MET A 166 17.51 -12.07 28.62
CA MET A 166 17.72 -12.03 30.09
C MET A 166 19.13 -11.59 30.48
N ASP A 167 20.12 -11.76 29.63
CA ASP A 167 21.52 -11.33 29.79
C ASP A 167 21.78 -9.94 29.21
N GLY A 168 20.73 -9.20 28.83
CA GLY A 168 20.82 -7.81 28.35
C GLY A 168 21.26 -7.66 26.91
N GLN A 169 21.29 -8.74 26.11
CA GLN A 169 21.63 -8.67 24.69
C GLN A 169 20.41 -8.24 23.87
N GLN A 170 20.62 -7.37 22.90
CA GLN A 170 19.58 -6.98 21.95
C GLN A 170 19.28 -8.16 21.01
N THR A 171 18.00 -8.48 20.90
CA THR A 171 17.50 -9.43 19.90
C THR A 171 16.57 -8.70 18.90
N VAL A 172 16.65 -9.12 17.65
CA VAL A 172 15.92 -8.54 16.54
C VAL A 172 14.97 -9.58 15.98
N ASN A 173 13.70 -9.25 15.91
CA ASN A 173 12.67 -10.13 15.36
C ASN A 173 11.96 -9.47 14.18
N TYR A 174 11.84 -10.20 13.08
CA TYR A 174 11.05 -9.79 11.93
C TYR A 174 9.76 -10.63 11.88
N LYS A 175 8.62 -9.97 11.99
CA LYS A 175 7.31 -10.61 11.88
C LYS A 175 6.79 -10.44 10.45
N ALA A 176 6.39 -11.55 9.81
CA ALA A 176 5.75 -11.49 8.50
C ALA A 176 4.36 -10.84 8.62
N GLN A 177 4.09 -9.84 7.82
CA GLN A 177 2.76 -9.25 7.70
C GLN A 177 1.82 -10.19 6.94
N ASN A 178 0.62 -10.40 7.44
CA ASN A 178 -0.45 -11.07 6.71
C ASN A 178 -1.27 -10.02 5.96
N PHE A 179 -1.02 -9.88 4.68
CA PHE A 179 -1.65 -8.84 3.85
C PHE A 179 -3.18 -8.93 3.80
N GLY A 180 -3.76 -10.13 4.00
CA GLY A 180 -5.19 -10.32 4.10
C GLY A 180 -5.84 -9.75 5.37
N GLN A 181 -5.02 -9.40 6.38
CA GLN A 181 -5.46 -8.87 7.67
C GLN A 181 -5.06 -7.38 7.86
N LEU A 182 -4.59 -6.74 6.79
CA LEU A 182 -4.23 -5.33 6.79
C LEU A 182 -5.32 -4.49 6.11
N PRO A 183 -5.37 -3.18 6.38
CA PRO A 183 -6.31 -2.25 5.74
C PRO A 183 -5.90 -1.93 4.30
N ILE A 184 -5.64 -2.95 3.51
CA ILE A 184 -5.27 -2.88 2.09
C ILE A 184 -6.12 -3.83 1.26
N GLU A 185 -6.25 -3.56 -0.01
CA GLU A 185 -7.00 -4.40 -0.94
C GLU A 185 -6.20 -4.70 -2.20
N LYS A 186 -6.47 -5.86 -2.82
CA LYS A 186 -5.89 -6.21 -4.11
C LYS A 186 -6.49 -5.30 -5.18
N VAL A 187 -5.66 -4.72 -6.03
CA VAL A 187 -6.14 -4.01 -7.21
C VAL A 187 -6.53 -5.05 -8.26
N MET A 188 -7.82 -5.07 -8.63
CA MET A 188 -8.35 -6.09 -9.53
C MET A 188 -8.48 -5.55 -10.96
N GLN A 189 -8.19 -6.41 -11.94
CA GLN A 189 -8.44 -6.15 -13.35
C GLN A 189 -9.90 -6.49 -13.71
N PRO A 190 -10.40 -6.02 -14.86
CA PRO A 190 -11.77 -6.32 -15.29
C PRO A 190 -12.06 -7.84 -15.48
N ASP A 191 -11.03 -8.66 -15.67
CA ASP A 191 -11.14 -10.12 -15.76
C ASP A 191 -11.24 -10.84 -14.40
N GLY A 192 -11.24 -10.07 -13.29
CA GLY A 192 -11.34 -10.59 -11.93
C GLY A 192 -10.02 -11.11 -11.35
N LYS A 193 -8.89 -10.91 -12.03
CA LYS A 193 -7.55 -11.24 -11.50
C LYS A 193 -6.91 -10.01 -10.88
N GLN A 194 -6.00 -10.24 -9.94
CA GLN A 194 -5.19 -9.17 -9.38
C GLN A 194 -4.30 -8.54 -10.47
N LEU A 195 -4.18 -7.23 -10.45
CA LEU A 195 -3.26 -6.51 -11.33
C LEU A 195 -1.81 -6.88 -11.00
N VAL A 196 -1.08 -7.35 -12.01
CA VAL A 196 0.35 -7.65 -11.93
C VAL A 196 1.09 -6.79 -12.94
N ILE A 197 2.13 -6.10 -12.48
CA ILE A 197 3.02 -5.30 -13.33
C ILE A 197 4.26 -6.13 -13.66
N HIS A 198 4.68 -6.08 -14.92
CA HIS A 198 5.83 -6.81 -15.46
C HIS A 198 6.98 -5.81 -15.70
N VAL A 199 7.89 -5.70 -14.74
CA VAL A 199 8.95 -4.69 -14.75
C VAL A 199 10.21 -5.26 -15.38
N PRO A 200 10.71 -4.70 -16.50
CA PRO A 200 11.95 -5.15 -17.11
C PRO A 200 13.17 -4.67 -16.29
N TYR A 201 14.06 -5.59 -15.94
CA TYR A 201 15.31 -5.31 -15.23
C TYR A 201 16.53 -5.44 -16.14
N ALA A 202 16.47 -6.32 -17.14
CA ALA A 202 17.46 -6.49 -18.20
C ALA A 202 16.78 -7.11 -19.42
N ASP A 203 17.51 -7.30 -20.52
CA ASP A 203 16.98 -7.73 -21.83
C ASP A 203 16.07 -8.97 -21.79
N SER A 204 16.30 -9.89 -20.84
CA SER A 204 15.52 -11.13 -20.69
C SER A 204 15.03 -11.36 -19.25
N PHE A 205 15.21 -10.37 -18.37
CA PHE A 205 14.88 -10.49 -16.96
C PHE A 205 13.74 -9.55 -16.57
N VAL A 206 12.62 -10.13 -16.18
CA VAL A 206 11.39 -9.41 -15.80
C VAL A 206 10.99 -9.80 -14.39
N VAL A 207 10.75 -8.81 -13.54
CA VAL A 207 10.19 -8.99 -12.20
C VAL A 207 8.70 -8.67 -12.24
N HIS A 208 7.92 -9.52 -11.62
CA HIS A 208 6.47 -9.41 -11.55
C HIS A 208 6.07 -8.84 -10.20
N ALA A 209 5.26 -7.79 -10.18
CA ALA A 209 4.78 -7.18 -8.96
C ALA A 209 3.26 -7.17 -8.89
N ASN A 210 2.69 -7.74 -7.84
CA ASN A 210 1.29 -7.58 -7.48
C ASN A 210 1.03 -6.14 -7.07
N VAL A 211 -0.11 -5.61 -7.44
CA VAL A 211 -0.52 -4.26 -7.03
C VAL A 211 -1.57 -4.36 -5.93
N TRP A 212 -1.29 -3.70 -4.82
CA TRP A 212 -2.20 -3.51 -3.69
C TRP A 212 -2.55 -2.03 -3.56
N LYS A 213 -3.65 -1.74 -2.88
CA LYS A 213 -4.09 -0.37 -2.60
C LYS A 213 -4.40 -0.21 -1.12
N ALA A 214 -3.81 0.79 -0.49
CA ALA A 214 -4.23 1.33 0.79
C ALA A 214 -4.99 2.64 0.54
N SER A 215 -6.11 2.84 1.23
CA SER A 215 -6.86 4.10 1.18
C SER A 215 -6.46 4.97 2.36
N VAL A 216 -5.74 6.07 2.10
CA VAL A 216 -5.32 7.06 3.10
C VAL A 216 -6.32 8.23 3.05
N GLY A 217 -7.47 8.04 3.69
CA GLY A 217 -8.62 8.94 3.49
C GLY A 217 -9.07 8.95 2.04
N ARG A 218 -8.88 10.09 1.35
CA ARG A 218 -9.18 10.27 -0.08
C ARG A 218 -8.04 9.83 -1.01
N ILE A 219 -6.82 9.65 -0.45
CA ILE A 219 -5.61 9.42 -1.24
C ILE A 219 -5.41 7.91 -1.45
N PRO A 220 -5.40 7.41 -2.69
CA PRO A 220 -5.01 6.04 -2.98
C PRO A 220 -3.47 5.92 -2.93
N LEU A 221 -2.98 4.99 -2.12
CA LEU A 221 -1.59 4.57 -2.08
C LEU A 221 -1.48 3.18 -2.72
N TYR A 222 -0.85 3.10 -3.88
CA TYR A 222 -0.58 1.85 -4.56
C TYR A 222 0.77 1.27 -4.11
N LEU A 223 0.75 0.01 -3.71
CA LEU A 223 1.89 -0.69 -3.13
C LEU A 223 2.26 -1.89 -4.01
N LEU A 224 3.54 -1.99 -4.35
CA LEU A 224 4.08 -3.06 -5.19
C LEU A 224 4.69 -4.16 -4.33
N ASP A 225 4.33 -5.42 -4.64
CA ASP A 225 4.73 -6.62 -3.92
C ASP A 225 5.26 -7.68 -4.90
N THR A 226 6.53 -8.08 -4.74
CA THR A 226 7.18 -9.09 -5.58
C THR A 226 7.07 -10.51 -5.04
N ASP A 227 6.51 -10.70 -3.83
CA ASP A 227 6.35 -12.04 -3.24
C ASP A 227 5.16 -12.79 -3.87
N ASN A 228 5.34 -13.22 -5.12
CA ASN A 228 4.34 -13.98 -5.88
C ASN A 228 5.00 -15.14 -6.67
N GLU A 229 4.16 -16.08 -7.11
CA GLU A 229 4.60 -17.32 -7.76
C GLU A 229 5.18 -17.13 -9.17
N LEU A 230 4.98 -15.97 -9.79
CA LEU A 230 5.54 -15.66 -11.12
C LEU A 230 7.03 -15.34 -11.04
N ASN A 231 7.53 -14.98 -9.86
CA ASN A 231 8.93 -14.67 -9.63
C ASN A 231 9.72 -15.89 -9.16
N SER A 232 11.02 -15.90 -9.49
CA SER A 232 11.98 -16.87 -8.95
C SER A 232 12.12 -16.69 -7.42
N GLU A 233 12.65 -17.72 -6.74
CA GLU A 233 12.97 -17.64 -5.30
C GLU A 233 13.98 -16.53 -4.96
N PHE A 234 14.77 -16.09 -5.93
CA PHE A 234 15.76 -15.01 -5.78
C PHE A 234 15.14 -13.61 -5.94
N ASP A 235 13.99 -13.50 -6.63
CA ASP A 235 13.38 -12.21 -6.94
C ASP A 235 12.18 -11.88 -6.04
N ARG A 236 11.51 -12.91 -5.51
CA ARG A 236 10.45 -12.74 -4.51
C ARG A 236 10.89 -11.89 -3.32
N PRO A 237 12.13 -12.05 -2.78
CA PRO A 237 12.60 -11.26 -1.63
C PRO A 237 12.86 -9.77 -1.88
N ILE A 238 12.75 -9.25 -3.10
CA ILE A 238 13.01 -7.83 -3.39
C ILE A 238 12.19 -6.91 -2.45
N THR A 239 10.92 -7.26 -2.19
CA THR A 239 10.05 -6.51 -1.28
C THR A 239 9.91 -7.17 0.09
N HIS A 240 10.83 -8.05 0.51
CA HIS A 240 10.73 -8.65 1.84
C HIS A 240 11.06 -7.65 2.95
N HIS A 241 12.14 -6.89 2.82
CA HIS A 241 12.60 -5.98 3.86
C HIS A 241 12.83 -4.57 3.32
N LEU A 242 12.39 -3.58 4.09
CA LEU A 242 12.70 -2.18 3.85
C LEU A 242 14.21 -1.96 4.05
N TYR A 243 14.89 -1.47 3.01
CA TYR A 243 16.35 -1.28 2.98
C TYR A 243 17.16 -2.56 3.27
N GLY A 244 16.54 -3.72 3.14
CA GLY A 244 17.21 -5.00 3.37
C GLY A 244 18.13 -5.42 2.21
N GLY A 245 19.06 -6.31 2.53
CA GLY A 245 20.02 -6.84 1.55
C GLY A 245 21.21 -5.94 1.30
N ASP A 246 21.82 -6.14 0.14
CA ASP A 246 22.97 -5.37 -0.33
C ASP A 246 22.58 -4.22 -1.27
N TRP A 247 23.57 -3.57 -1.89
CA TRP A 247 23.36 -2.50 -2.85
C TRP A 247 22.58 -2.94 -4.10
N GLU A 248 22.70 -4.22 -4.50
CA GLU A 248 21.97 -4.78 -5.64
C GLU A 248 20.48 -4.88 -5.35
N ASN A 249 20.10 -5.40 -4.17
CA ASN A 249 18.71 -5.44 -3.76
C ASN A 249 18.12 -4.04 -3.63
N ARG A 250 18.91 -3.08 -3.12
CA ARG A 250 18.51 -1.66 -3.06
C ARG A 250 18.19 -1.11 -4.44
N LEU A 251 19.07 -1.35 -5.42
CA LEU A 251 18.83 -0.91 -6.80
C LEU A 251 17.58 -1.59 -7.39
N LYS A 252 17.36 -2.89 -7.11
CA LYS A 252 16.15 -3.60 -7.53
C LYS A 252 14.88 -2.96 -6.96
N GLN A 253 14.90 -2.55 -5.70
CA GLN A 253 13.78 -1.83 -5.08
C GLN A 253 13.53 -0.46 -5.74
N GLU A 254 14.59 0.28 -6.06
CA GLU A 254 14.50 1.59 -6.73
C GLU A 254 13.97 1.47 -8.18
N ILE A 255 14.37 0.44 -8.92
CA ILE A 255 13.82 0.11 -10.24
C ILE A 255 12.31 -0.21 -10.12
N LEU A 256 11.96 -1.05 -9.16
CA LEU A 256 10.58 -1.42 -8.91
C LEU A 256 9.71 -0.19 -8.57
N LEU A 257 10.20 0.66 -7.65
CA LEU A 257 9.49 1.87 -7.24
C LEU A 257 9.33 2.85 -8.41
N GLY A 258 10.44 3.18 -9.10
CA GLY A 258 10.45 4.20 -10.13
C GLY A 258 9.79 3.71 -11.43
N ILE A 259 10.38 2.69 -12.07
CA ILE A 259 9.89 2.16 -13.34
C ILE A 259 8.58 1.40 -13.14
N GLY A 260 8.53 0.46 -12.19
CA GLY A 260 7.33 -0.32 -11.88
C GLY A 260 6.17 0.57 -11.43
N GLY A 261 6.45 1.59 -10.63
CA GLY A 261 5.42 2.55 -10.19
C GLY A 261 4.82 3.36 -11.35
N MET A 262 5.64 3.85 -12.28
CA MET A 262 5.15 4.53 -13.50
C MET A 262 4.32 3.59 -14.38
N MET A 263 4.76 2.33 -14.52
CA MET A 263 4.00 1.31 -15.25
C MET A 263 2.67 0.99 -14.55
N THR A 264 2.62 1.04 -13.22
CA THR A 264 1.39 0.88 -12.44
C THR A 264 0.40 1.98 -12.74
N LEU A 265 0.82 3.25 -12.70
CA LEU A 265 -0.06 4.37 -13.05
C LEU A 265 -0.60 4.24 -14.48
N LYS A 266 0.25 3.87 -15.42
CA LYS A 266 -0.15 3.63 -16.82
C LYS A 266 -1.17 2.50 -16.95
N ALA A 267 -0.98 1.38 -16.25
CA ALA A 267 -1.93 0.26 -16.25
C ALA A 267 -3.29 0.63 -15.63
N LEU A 268 -3.30 1.56 -14.68
CA LEU A 268 -4.51 2.11 -14.06
C LEU A 268 -5.14 3.27 -14.85
N GLY A 269 -4.52 3.71 -15.95
CA GLY A 269 -4.99 4.87 -16.71
C GLY A 269 -4.84 6.20 -15.97
N ILE A 270 -3.96 6.28 -14.99
CA ILE A 270 -3.73 7.46 -14.16
C ILE A 270 -2.61 8.31 -14.76
N THR A 271 -2.93 9.55 -15.07
CA THR A 271 -1.97 10.59 -15.50
C THR A 271 -2.06 11.76 -14.53
N LYS A 272 -0.93 12.31 -14.14
CA LYS A 272 -0.83 13.45 -13.21
C LYS A 272 0.04 14.55 -13.79
N ASP A 273 -0.18 15.77 -13.33
CA ASP A 273 0.58 16.95 -13.78
C ASP A 273 2.00 16.94 -13.20
N VAL A 274 2.15 16.49 -11.94
CA VAL A 274 3.41 16.47 -11.20
C VAL A 274 3.73 15.03 -10.75
N TYR A 275 4.96 14.60 -11.00
CA TYR A 275 5.53 13.36 -10.49
C TYR A 275 6.60 13.69 -9.45
N HIS A 276 6.23 13.59 -8.19
CA HIS A 276 7.07 13.99 -7.07
C HIS A 276 7.93 12.82 -6.58
N CYS A 277 9.25 12.98 -6.68
CA CYS A 277 10.21 12.04 -6.09
C CYS A 277 10.49 12.43 -4.65
N ASN A 278 10.15 11.57 -3.70
CA ASN A 278 10.63 11.71 -2.34
C ASN A 278 12.04 11.11 -2.26
N GLU A 279 13.07 11.95 -2.11
CA GLU A 279 14.47 11.56 -2.12
C GLU A 279 14.97 10.92 -3.44
N GLY A 280 16.23 10.45 -3.44
CA GLY A 280 16.87 9.86 -4.61
C GLY A 280 16.32 8.48 -5.01
N HIS A 281 15.73 7.75 -4.08
CA HIS A 281 15.27 6.37 -4.33
C HIS A 281 14.11 6.26 -5.34
N ALA A 282 13.41 7.37 -5.63
CA ALA A 282 12.38 7.42 -6.65
C ALA A 282 12.87 7.99 -7.99
N ALA A 283 14.15 8.34 -8.12
CA ALA A 283 14.69 9.06 -9.30
C ALA A 283 14.49 8.32 -10.63
N LEU A 284 14.37 6.99 -10.60
CA LEU A 284 14.19 6.17 -11.81
C LEU A 284 12.83 6.35 -12.49
N ILE A 285 11.88 7.09 -11.89
CA ILE A 285 10.68 7.53 -12.61
C ILE A 285 11.05 8.34 -13.86
N ASN A 286 12.15 9.11 -13.80
CA ASN A 286 12.60 9.93 -14.90
C ASN A 286 13.09 9.09 -16.09
N ILE A 287 13.67 7.93 -15.84
CA ILE A 287 14.06 6.99 -16.90
C ILE A 287 12.82 6.47 -17.62
N GLN A 288 11.79 6.06 -16.88
CA GLN A 288 10.54 5.59 -17.50
C GLN A 288 9.83 6.71 -18.26
N ARG A 289 9.79 7.93 -17.72
CA ARG A 289 9.23 9.10 -18.42
C ARG A 289 9.97 9.40 -19.71
N LEU A 290 11.32 9.33 -19.69
CA LEU A 290 12.14 9.49 -20.88
C LEU A 290 11.77 8.45 -21.95
N CYS A 291 11.66 7.17 -21.56
CA CYS A 291 11.22 6.11 -22.46
C CYS A 291 9.82 6.37 -23.01
N ASP A 292 8.88 6.82 -22.19
CA ASP A 292 7.52 7.10 -22.61
C ASP A 292 7.47 8.28 -23.61
N TYR A 293 8.26 9.33 -23.44
CA TYR A 293 8.38 10.44 -24.41
C TYR A 293 8.96 9.97 -25.74
N ILE A 294 10.01 9.13 -25.74
CA ILE A 294 10.61 8.57 -26.95
C ILE A 294 9.61 7.66 -27.67
N ASN A 295 8.93 6.79 -26.94
CA ASN A 295 7.90 5.92 -27.48
C ASN A 295 6.69 6.71 -28.02
N GLY A 296 6.46 7.91 -27.48
CA GLY A 296 5.47 8.87 -27.96
C GLY A 296 5.89 9.63 -29.23
N GLY A 297 7.10 9.37 -29.76
CA GLY A 297 7.57 9.90 -31.03
C GLY A 297 8.57 11.07 -30.92
N LEU A 298 8.99 11.48 -29.71
CA LEU A 298 10.05 12.46 -29.54
C LEU A 298 11.42 11.81 -29.79
N ASN A 299 12.37 12.57 -30.37
CA ASN A 299 13.75 12.12 -30.36
C ASN A 299 14.38 12.32 -28.98
N PHE A 300 15.53 11.69 -28.74
CA PHE A 300 16.18 11.69 -27.43
C PHE A 300 16.44 13.12 -26.89
N GLY A 301 16.91 14.04 -27.70
CA GLY A 301 17.16 15.43 -27.28
C GLY A 301 15.88 16.13 -26.85
N GLN A 302 14.82 16.03 -27.64
CA GLN A 302 13.51 16.60 -27.31
C GLN A 302 12.92 15.99 -26.01
N ALA A 303 13.05 14.69 -25.85
CA ALA A 303 12.58 14.00 -24.65
C ALA A 303 13.36 14.43 -23.41
N MET A 304 14.69 14.60 -23.52
CA MET A 304 15.54 15.13 -22.46
C MET A 304 15.19 16.58 -22.11
N ASP A 305 14.99 17.46 -23.12
CA ASP A 305 14.60 18.84 -22.88
C ASP A 305 13.26 18.92 -22.11
N CYS A 306 12.26 18.12 -22.51
CA CYS A 306 11.00 18.04 -21.78
C CYS A 306 11.19 17.60 -20.33
N LEU A 307 12.04 16.60 -20.11
CA LEU A 307 12.27 16.05 -18.78
C LEU A 307 13.01 17.04 -17.87
N LEU A 308 14.09 17.67 -18.36
CA LEU A 308 14.91 18.62 -17.61
C LEU A 308 14.14 19.90 -17.27
N TYR A 309 13.37 20.43 -18.23
CA TYR A 309 12.55 21.62 -18.01
C TYR A 309 11.48 21.42 -16.92
N THR A 310 10.93 20.21 -16.82
CA THR A 310 9.86 19.87 -15.87
C THR A 310 10.36 19.24 -14.57
N SER A 311 11.67 19.16 -14.35
CA SER A 311 12.27 18.51 -13.16
C SER A 311 13.21 19.48 -12.41
N PRO A 312 12.69 20.59 -11.84
CA PRO A 312 13.52 21.51 -11.08
C PRO A 312 14.06 20.81 -9.82
N SER A 313 15.36 20.97 -9.59
CA SER A 313 16.01 20.51 -8.35
C SER A 313 16.14 21.68 -7.37
N PRO A 314 15.93 21.49 -6.06
CA PRO A 314 16.20 22.52 -5.07
C PRO A 314 17.63 23.08 -5.11
N ARG A 315 18.59 22.28 -5.60
CA ARG A 315 19.99 22.73 -5.82
C ARG A 315 20.16 23.69 -6.97
N ASP A 316 19.23 23.72 -7.91
CA ASP A 316 19.29 24.62 -9.07
C ASP A 316 18.86 26.05 -8.70
N THR A 317 18.10 26.22 -7.63
CA THR A 317 17.66 27.52 -7.11
C THR A 317 18.74 28.25 -6.30
N GLU A 318 19.78 27.55 -5.84
CA GLU A 318 20.90 28.15 -5.10
C GLU A 318 21.95 28.79 -6.04
N ARG A 319 21.82 28.64 -7.35
CA ARG A 319 22.78 29.15 -8.36
C ARG A 319 22.28 30.30 -9.19
N SER A 320 21.07 30.79 -8.94
CA SER A 320 20.48 31.93 -9.69
C SER A 320 20.53 33.24 -8.92
#